data_6be89ac5973888122d78b172eec02f91
#
_entry.id   6be89ac5973888122d78b172eec02f91
#
_cell.length_a   1.000
_cell.length_b   1.000
_cell.length_c   1.000
_cell.angle_alpha   90.00
_cell.angle_beta   90.00
_cell.angle_gamma   90.00
#
_symmetry.space_group_name_H-M   'P 1'
#
loop_
_entity.id
_entity.type
_entity.pdbx_description
1 polymer ?
#
loop_
_entity_poly.entity_id
_entity_poly.type
_entity_poly.pdbx_seq_one_letter_code
_entity_poly.pdbx_strand_id
1 'polypeptide(L)'
;MDFITAKQAAEKWGISDRQVRILCAAGKIKDARRAGRAWLIPADVPKPEDGRVSRFRNNKLNELLFRIDEKRAVLDNLRPLTSGEVARLKDEFLVEFTYNSNAIEGNTLTLQETAMVLEGMTIDRKPLKDHLEVIGHRDAFEYMLQLVQKKVPLSERVIKEIHSLVLNDRPEDRGVYRRIPVRIMGAKHEPPQPYLVPVQMEKFITRHEEMAKTMHPVEQVALFHLLFEEIHPFIDGNGRTGRLLLNFELSSAGFPAINIKFTDRRKYYDCFSSYYETGSHEQMTLLVGGYVEEMLDRYLKILKNTNKKSI
;
A
#
# COMPACT_ATOMS: atom_id res chain seq x y z
N MET A 1 5.32 -39.24 1.96
CA MET A 1 4.89 -38.32 0.90
C MET A 1 4.12 -39.10 -0.12
N ASP A 2 2.88 -38.76 -0.34
CA ASP A 2 2.05 -39.36 -1.37
C ASP A 2 2.37 -38.75 -2.73
N PHE A 3 2.43 -39.61 -3.76
CA PHE A 3 2.71 -39.16 -5.13
C PHE A 3 1.52 -39.42 -6.03
N ILE A 4 1.25 -38.48 -6.92
CA ILE A 4 0.21 -38.56 -7.94
C ILE A 4 0.85 -38.62 -9.33
N THR A 5 0.13 -39.16 -10.30
CA THR A 5 0.54 -39.20 -11.70
C THR A 5 0.35 -37.85 -12.40
N ALA A 6 1.01 -37.66 -13.53
CA ALA A 6 0.83 -36.46 -14.34
C ALA A 6 -0.64 -36.26 -14.76
N LYS A 7 -1.41 -37.32 -14.98
CA LYS A 7 -2.85 -37.23 -15.27
C LYS A 7 -3.66 -36.72 -14.08
N GLN A 8 -3.40 -37.25 -12.88
CA GLN A 8 -4.07 -36.78 -11.65
C GLN A 8 -3.70 -35.34 -11.30
N ALA A 9 -2.43 -34.93 -11.50
CA ALA A 9 -2.00 -33.56 -11.35
C ALA A 9 -2.68 -32.62 -12.36
N ALA A 10 -2.86 -33.08 -13.60
CA ALA A 10 -3.57 -32.36 -14.65
C ALA A 10 -5.04 -32.06 -14.26
N GLU A 11 -5.73 -33.07 -13.73
CA GLU A 11 -7.10 -32.94 -13.23
C GLU A 11 -7.16 -31.96 -12.03
N LYS A 12 -6.24 -32.11 -11.06
CA LYS A 12 -6.14 -31.24 -9.88
C LYS A 12 -5.85 -29.78 -10.25
N TRP A 13 -5.04 -29.51 -11.25
CA TRP A 13 -4.58 -28.17 -11.62
C TRP A 13 -5.37 -27.53 -12.77
N GLY A 14 -6.33 -28.27 -13.38
CA GLY A 14 -7.12 -27.79 -14.51
C GLY A 14 -6.30 -27.49 -15.77
N ILE A 15 -5.27 -28.31 -16.04
CA ILE A 15 -4.40 -28.22 -17.23
C ILE A 15 -4.27 -29.58 -17.93
N SER A 16 -3.72 -29.60 -19.14
CA SER A 16 -3.53 -30.85 -19.85
C SER A 16 -2.36 -31.70 -19.29
N ASP A 17 -2.47 -33.02 -19.35
CA ASP A 17 -1.40 -33.98 -19.00
C ASP A 17 -0.07 -33.67 -19.74
N ARG A 18 -0.18 -33.22 -21.01
CA ARG A 18 0.98 -32.77 -21.78
C ARG A 18 1.69 -31.56 -21.13
N GLN A 19 0.93 -30.60 -20.62
CA GLN A 19 1.50 -29.42 -19.92
C GLN A 19 2.20 -29.85 -18.62
N VAL A 20 1.59 -30.74 -17.82
CA VAL A 20 2.22 -31.25 -16.61
C VAL A 20 3.56 -31.94 -16.92
N ARG A 21 3.62 -32.76 -17.96
CA ARG A 21 4.87 -33.45 -18.35
C ARG A 21 5.95 -32.45 -18.81
N ILE A 22 5.57 -31.38 -19.50
CA ILE A 22 6.50 -30.31 -19.89
C ILE A 22 7.05 -29.60 -18.65
N LEU A 23 6.21 -29.30 -17.67
CA LEU A 23 6.63 -28.67 -16.41
C LEU A 23 7.56 -29.57 -15.59
N CYS A 24 7.29 -30.87 -15.55
CA CYS A 24 8.19 -31.86 -14.94
C CYS A 24 9.54 -31.93 -15.64
N ALA A 25 9.53 -32.01 -16.98
CA ALA A 25 10.75 -32.09 -17.78
C ALA A 25 11.60 -30.80 -17.69
N ALA A 26 10.96 -29.65 -17.48
CA ALA A 26 11.61 -28.36 -17.27
C ALA A 26 12.09 -28.13 -15.82
N GLY A 27 11.90 -29.11 -14.91
CA GLY A 27 12.29 -28.96 -13.50
C GLY A 27 11.47 -27.95 -12.70
N LYS A 28 10.30 -27.54 -13.19
CA LYS A 28 9.44 -26.51 -12.56
C LYS A 28 8.52 -27.06 -11.47
N ILE A 29 8.49 -28.38 -11.27
CA ILE A 29 7.74 -29.03 -10.21
C ILE A 29 8.73 -29.61 -9.22
N LYS A 30 8.75 -29.04 -8.02
CA LYS A 30 9.65 -29.46 -6.95
C LYS A 30 9.43 -30.93 -6.62
N ASP A 31 10.51 -31.69 -6.46
CA ASP A 31 10.53 -33.13 -6.09
C ASP A 31 9.77 -34.04 -7.05
N ALA A 32 9.41 -33.58 -8.26
CA ALA A 32 8.90 -34.44 -9.31
C ALA A 32 10.01 -35.40 -9.80
N ARG A 33 9.72 -36.71 -9.86
CA ARG A 33 10.68 -37.74 -10.28
C ARG A 33 10.12 -38.61 -11.37
N ARG A 34 11.00 -39.15 -12.20
CA ARG A 34 10.62 -40.07 -13.27
C ARG A 34 10.66 -41.49 -12.77
N ALA A 35 9.58 -42.24 -12.94
CA ALA A 35 9.49 -43.65 -12.66
C ALA A 35 9.13 -44.37 -13.97
N GLY A 36 10.15 -44.94 -14.65
CA GLY A 36 9.99 -45.53 -15.99
C GLY A 36 9.49 -44.48 -17.01
N ARG A 37 8.30 -44.70 -17.58
CA ARG A 37 7.65 -43.78 -18.52
C ARG A 37 6.73 -42.75 -17.87
N ALA A 38 6.48 -42.87 -16.56
CA ALA A 38 5.57 -42.00 -15.82
C ALA A 38 6.32 -40.96 -15.00
N TRP A 39 5.68 -39.78 -14.80
CA TRP A 39 6.09 -38.80 -13.81
C TRP A 39 5.32 -39.00 -12.52
N LEU A 40 6.03 -39.00 -11.39
CA LEU A 40 5.51 -38.99 -10.04
C LEU A 40 5.71 -37.58 -9.44
N ILE A 41 4.63 -37.00 -9.00
CA ILE A 41 4.56 -35.62 -8.50
C ILE A 41 4.07 -35.70 -7.05
N PRO A 42 4.69 -35.02 -6.07
CA PRO A 42 4.17 -34.98 -4.72
C PRO A 42 2.74 -34.43 -4.72
N ALA A 43 1.84 -35.04 -3.97
CA ALA A 43 0.41 -34.72 -4.00
C ALA A 43 0.10 -33.35 -3.42
N ASP A 44 0.97 -32.77 -2.59
CA ASP A 44 0.86 -31.49 -1.90
C ASP A 44 1.46 -30.32 -2.68
N VAL A 45 2.20 -30.60 -3.77
CA VAL A 45 2.80 -29.52 -4.58
C VAL A 45 1.72 -28.71 -5.29
N PRO A 46 1.75 -27.36 -5.16
CA PRO A 46 0.84 -26.49 -5.88
C PRO A 46 1.14 -26.47 -7.39
N LYS A 47 0.17 -26.02 -8.18
CA LYS A 47 0.38 -25.79 -9.62
C LYS A 47 1.51 -24.77 -9.82
N PRO A 48 2.54 -25.08 -10.61
CA PRO A 48 3.56 -24.10 -10.97
C PRO A 48 2.96 -22.88 -11.69
N GLU A 49 3.46 -21.69 -11.38
CA GLU A 49 3.03 -20.48 -12.09
C GLU A 49 3.31 -20.58 -13.59
N ASP A 50 2.35 -20.10 -14.39
CA ASP A 50 2.55 -19.96 -15.84
C ASP A 50 3.54 -18.83 -16.10
N GLY A 51 4.76 -19.17 -16.51
CA GLY A 51 5.80 -18.21 -16.81
C GLY A 51 5.45 -17.19 -17.92
N ARG A 52 4.37 -17.42 -18.69
CA ARG A 52 3.82 -16.42 -19.62
C ARG A 52 3.03 -15.37 -18.87
N VAL A 53 2.22 -15.76 -17.89
CA VAL A 53 1.47 -14.84 -17.05
C VAL A 53 2.42 -13.99 -16.19
N SER A 54 3.45 -14.60 -15.62
CA SER A 54 4.50 -13.90 -14.86
C SER A 54 5.29 -12.91 -15.74
N ARG A 55 5.66 -13.29 -16.97
CA ARG A 55 6.33 -12.38 -17.92
C ARG A 55 5.44 -11.20 -18.35
N PHE A 56 4.15 -11.44 -18.57
CA PHE A 56 3.21 -10.40 -18.96
C PHE A 56 2.93 -9.43 -17.79
N ARG A 57 2.85 -9.93 -16.57
CA ARG A 57 2.70 -9.14 -15.33
C ARG A 57 3.94 -8.27 -15.11
N ASN A 58 5.14 -8.83 -15.10
CA ASN A 58 6.39 -8.07 -14.97
C ASN A 58 6.52 -6.97 -16.03
N ASN A 59 6.06 -7.19 -17.26
CA ASN A 59 6.02 -6.15 -18.28
C ASN A 59 5.11 -4.98 -17.88
N LYS A 60 3.89 -5.27 -17.40
CA LYS A 60 2.93 -4.22 -17.01
C LYS A 60 3.43 -3.35 -15.86
N LEU A 61 4.06 -3.97 -14.86
CA LEU A 61 4.67 -3.25 -13.74
C LEU A 61 5.83 -2.38 -14.20
N ASN A 62 6.77 -2.96 -14.96
CA ASN A 62 7.93 -2.24 -15.47
C ASN A 62 7.52 -1.07 -16.40
N GLU A 63 6.53 -1.26 -17.27
CA GLU A 63 5.96 -0.21 -18.11
C GLU A 63 5.34 0.93 -17.28
N LEU A 64 4.64 0.61 -16.20
CA LEU A 64 4.08 1.62 -15.29
C LEU A 64 5.20 2.42 -14.60
N LEU A 65 6.17 1.74 -14.01
CA LEU A 65 7.29 2.40 -13.33
C LEU A 65 8.10 3.28 -14.29
N PHE A 66 8.35 2.82 -15.50
CA PHE A 66 9.02 3.60 -16.54
C PHE A 66 8.24 4.88 -16.89
N ARG A 67 6.91 4.80 -17.08
CA ARG A 67 6.08 5.99 -17.35
C ARG A 67 6.07 6.97 -16.16
N ILE A 68 6.09 6.46 -14.93
CA ILE A 68 6.20 7.28 -13.71
C ILE A 68 7.51 8.06 -13.72
N ASP A 69 8.63 7.40 -14.00
CA ASP A 69 9.94 8.02 -14.06
C ASP A 69 10.04 9.08 -15.17
N GLU A 70 9.51 8.78 -16.37
CA GLU A 70 9.45 9.76 -17.47
C GLU A 70 8.64 10.99 -17.07
N LYS A 71 7.45 10.82 -16.47
CA LYS A 71 6.61 11.93 -16.04
C LYS A 71 7.27 12.74 -14.92
N ARG A 72 7.94 12.09 -13.98
CA ARG A 72 8.71 12.75 -12.94
C ARG A 72 9.85 13.58 -13.53
N ALA A 73 10.64 13.00 -14.43
CA ALA A 73 11.73 13.71 -15.11
C ALA A 73 11.22 14.95 -15.87
N VAL A 74 10.05 14.85 -16.52
CA VAL A 74 9.40 16.01 -17.15
C VAL A 74 9.00 17.04 -16.11
N LEU A 75 8.42 16.63 -14.98
CA LEU A 75 8.00 17.54 -13.90
C LEU A 75 9.20 18.28 -13.29
N ASP A 76 10.31 17.58 -13.03
CA ASP A 76 11.54 18.14 -12.47
C ASP A 76 12.20 19.19 -13.39
N ASN A 77 11.97 19.10 -14.71
CA ASN A 77 12.46 20.06 -15.69
C ASN A 77 11.53 21.26 -15.93
N LEU A 78 10.35 21.27 -15.33
CA LEU A 78 9.43 22.42 -15.40
C LEU A 78 9.74 23.43 -14.29
N ARG A 79 9.15 24.64 -14.42
CA ARG A 79 9.22 25.60 -13.32
C ARG A 79 8.65 25.00 -12.03
N PRO A 80 9.15 25.38 -10.85
CA PRO A 80 8.52 24.98 -9.61
C PRO A 80 7.09 25.54 -9.51
N LEU A 81 6.23 24.84 -8.76
CA LEU A 81 4.93 25.36 -8.37
C LEU A 81 5.13 26.63 -7.50
N THR A 82 4.29 27.63 -7.71
CA THR A 82 4.25 28.80 -6.83
C THR A 82 3.71 28.42 -5.46
N SER A 83 4.02 29.23 -4.42
CA SER A 83 3.50 29.01 -3.07
C SER A 83 1.97 28.94 -3.02
N GLY A 84 1.28 29.76 -3.81
CA GLY A 84 -0.18 29.71 -3.91
C GLY A 84 -0.72 28.44 -4.58
N GLU A 85 -0.04 27.95 -5.64
CA GLU A 85 -0.41 26.68 -6.27
C GLU A 85 -0.20 25.50 -5.31
N VAL A 86 0.91 25.49 -4.56
CA VAL A 86 1.20 24.47 -3.55
C VAL A 86 0.17 24.49 -2.43
N ALA A 87 -0.16 25.68 -1.88
CA ALA A 87 -1.15 25.81 -0.81
C ALA A 87 -2.52 25.26 -1.25
N ARG A 88 -3.00 25.71 -2.41
CA ARG A 88 -4.28 25.25 -2.94
C ARG A 88 -4.32 23.72 -3.18
N LEU A 89 -3.28 23.16 -3.79
CA LEU A 89 -3.19 21.70 -4.02
C LEU A 89 -3.15 20.94 -2.71
N LYS A 90 -2.45 21.46 -1.69
CA LYS A 90 -2.40 20.88 -0.35
C LYS A 90 -3.79 20.87 0.29
N ASP A 91 -4.52 21.99 0.24
CA ASP A 91 -5.83 22.12 0.86
C ASP A 91 -6.87 21.20 0.20
N GLU A 92 -6.91 21.18 -1.15
CA GLU A 92 -7.75 20.25 -1.90
C GLU A 92 -7.41 18.78 -1.57
N PHE A 93 -6.12 18.42 -1.54
CA PHE A 93 -5.67 17.09 -1.22
C PHE A 93 -6.00 16.69 0.22
N LEU A 94 -5.82 17.58 1.18
CA LEU A 94 -6.09 17.33 2.60
C LEU A 94 -7.54 16.88 2.82
N VAL A 95 -8.50 17.60 2.24
CA VAL A 95 -9.94 17.28 2.38
C VAL A 95 -10.23 15.91 1.79
N GLU A 96 -9.80 15.66 0.55
CA GLU A 96 -10.06 14.40 -0.15
C GLU A 96 -9.38 13.22 0.54
N PHE A 97 -8.12 13.37 0.95
CA PHE A 97 -7.34 12.31 1.59
C PHE A 97 -7.90 11.98 2.97
N THR A 98 -8.26 12.99 3.76
CA THR A 98 -8.88 12.80 5.07
C THR A 98 -10.22 12.08 4.94
N TYR A 99 -11.08 12.50 4.00
CA TYR A 99 -12.33 11.82 3.72
C TYR A 99 -12.11 10.34 3.35
N ASN A 100 -11.34 10.09 2.28
CA ASN A 100 -11.17 8.73 1.77
C ASN A 100 -10.52 7.80 2.79
N SER A 101 -9.47 8.27 3.48
CA SER A 101 -8.75 7.48 4.48
C SER A 101 -9.63 7.08 5.66
N ASN A 102 -10.50 7.98 6.14
CA ASN A 102 -11.44 7.66 7.21
C ASN A 102 -12.65 6.83 6.72
N ALA A 103 -13.18 7.11 5.53
CA ALA A 103 -14.29 6.35 4.94
C ALA A 103 -13.93 4.88 4.68
N ILE A 104 -12.67 4.59 4.29
CA ILE A 104 -12.16 3.21 4.16
C ILE A 104 -12.30 2.44 5.49
N GLU A 105 -12.11 3.10 6.62
CA GLU A 105 -12.24 2.52 7.96
C GLU A 105 -13.68 2.57 8.53
N GLY A 106 -14.63 3.12 7.77
CA GLY A 106 -16.05 3.12 8.14
C GLY A 106 -16.56 4.40 8.78
N ASN A 107 -15.80 5.50 8.76
CA ASN A 107 -16.27 6.82 9.14
C ASN A 107 -17.48 7.21 8.27
N THR A 108 -18.49 7.82 8.88
CA THR A 108 -19.79 8.06 8.25
C THR A 108 -19.95 9.47 7.66
N LEU A 109 -18.96 10.33 7.80
CA LEU A 109 -18.97 11.68 7.21
C LEU A 109 -18.83 11.59 5.69
N THR A 110 -19.59 12.39 4.97
CA THR A 110 -19.41 12.60 3.53
C THR A 110 -18.20 13.50 3.25
N LEU A 111 -17.77 13.60 2.00
CA LEU A 111 -16.69 14.52 1.59
C LEU A 111 -17.00 15.97 1.98
N GLN A 112 -18.24 16.42 1.76
CA GLN A 112 -18.68 17.76 2.11
C GLN A 112 -18.69 17.98 3.62
N GLU A 113 -19.23 17.03 4.39
CA GLU A 113 -19.23 17.09 5.86
C GLU A 113 -17.80 17.06 6.42
N THR A 114 -16.89 16.27 5.82
CA THR A 114 -15.47 16.27 6.17
C THR A 114 -14.85 17.66 5.98
N ALA A 115 -15.11 18.34 4.85
CA ALA A 115 -14.65 19.69 4.62
C ALA A 115 -15.16 20.66 5.70
N MET A 116 -16.44 20.58 6.04
CA MET A 116 -17.05 21.41 7.11
C MET A 116 -16.41 21.16 8.47
N VAL A 117 -16.14 19.90 8.83
CA VAL A 117 -15.44 19.55 10.09
C VAL A 117 -14.02 20.13 10.11
N LEU A 118 -13.30 20.08 8.99
CA LEU A 118 -11.95 20.65 8.87
C LEU A 118 -11.96 22.19 9.00
N GLU A 119 -13.08 22.85 8.66
CA GLU A 119 -13.33 24.28 8.88
C GLU A 119 -13.81 24.60 10.32
N GLY A 120 -13.92 23.60 11.20
CA GLY A 120 -14.29 23.76 12.61
C GLY A 120 -15.78 23.64 12.91
N MET A 121 -16.58 23.19 11.94
CA MET A 121 -18.03 22.97 12.15
C MET A 121 -18.30 21.57 12.72
N THR A 122 -19.40 21.44 13.45
CA THR A 122 -19.94 20.13 13.88
C THR A 122 -21.13 19.76 13.01
N ILE A 123 -21.26 18.46 12.72
CA ILE A 123 -22.32 17.92 11.89
C ILE A 123 -23.36 17.25 12.76
N ASP A 124 -24.63 17.69 12.66
CA ASP A 124 -25.73 17.11 13.42
C ASP A 124 -25.90 15.60 13.12
N ARG A 125 -26.27 14.85 14.16
CA ARG A 125 -26.52 13.39 14.09
C ARG A 125 -25.35 12.54 13.62
N LYS A 126 -24.13 13.05 13.62
CA LYS A 126 -22.91 12.27 13.37
C LYS A 126 -22.18 11.98 14.68
N PRO A 127 -21.59 10.78 14.85
CA PRO A 127 -20.84 10.44 16.05
C PRO A 127 -19.68 11.42 16.29
N LEU A 128 -19.46 11.79 17.55
CA LEU A 128 -18.29 12.60 17.94
C LEU A 128 -16.97 11.94 17.51
N LYS A 129 -16.91 10.61 17.58
CA LYS A 129 -15.76 9.83 17.12
C LYS A 129 -15.40 10.16 15.67
N ASP A 130 -16.38 10.26 14.79
CA ASP A 130 -16.15 10.54 13.36
C ASP A 130 -15.50 11.91 13.15
N HIS A 131 -15.90 12.92 13.94
CA HIS A 131 -15.29 14.25 13.92
C HIS A 131 -13.84 14.21 14.43
N LEU A 132 -13.61 13.51 15.55
CA LEU A 132 -12.27 13.38 16.13
C LEU A 132 -11.31 12.64 15.20
N GLU A 133 -11.77 11.62 14.49
CA GLU A 133 -10.99 10.90 13.49
C GLU A 133 -10.55 11.80 12.32
N VAL A 134 -11.45 12.66 11.82
CA VAL A 134 -11.14 13.66 10.77
C VAL A 134 -10.11 14.67 11.26
N ILE A 135 -10.29 15.22 12.46
CA ILE A 135 -9.36 16.20 13.06
C ILE A 135 -7.98 15.54 13.28
N GLY A 136 -7.96 14.35 13.90
CA GLY A 136 -6.71 13.63 14.15
C GLY A 136 -5.96 13.25 12.88
N HIS A 137 -6.68 12.88 11.82
CA HIS A 137 -6.08 12.56 10.52
C HIS A 137 -5.46 13.81 9.87
N ARG A 138 -6.15 14.98 9.94
CA ARG A 138 -5.59 16.27 9.50
C ARG A 138 -4.29 16.59 10.23
N ASP A 139 -4.32 16.54 11.56
CA ASP A 139 -3.16 16.88 12.38
C ASP A 139 -1.98 15.95 12.09
N ALA A 140 -2.25 14.65 11.91
CA ALA A 140 -1.25 13.67 11.52
C ALA A 140 -0.66 13.92 10.12
N PHE A 141 -1.49 14.32 9.16
CA PHE A 141 -1.02 14.67 7.82
C PHE A 141 -0.15 15.94 7.81
N GLU A 142 -0.57 16.98 8.54
CA GLU A 142 0.23 18.21 8.65
C GLU A 142 1.56 17.95 9.35
N TYR A 143 1.56 17.14 10.41
CA TYR A 143 2.78 16.72 11.08
C TYR A 143 3.69 15.92 10.14
N MET A 144 3.14 14.97 9.40
CA MET A 144 3.87 14.21 8.38
C MET A 144 4.57 15.13 7.36
N LEU A 145 3.88 16.15 6.85
CA LEU A 145 4.48 17.11 5.91
C LEU A 145 5.64 17.91 6.55
N GLN A 146 5.53 18.28 7.82
CA GLN A 146 6.63 18.94 8.54
C GLN A 146 7.87 18.03 8.67
N LEU A 147 7.66 16.74 8.95
CA LEU A 147 8.74 15.76 9.02
C LEU A 147 9.44 15.60 7.66
N VAL A 148 8.69 15.49 6.57
CA VAL A 148 9.22 15.42 5.19
C VAL A 148 10.03 16.67 4.86
N GLN A 149 9.49 17.86 5.15
CA GLN A 149 10.18 19.14 4.90
C GLN A 149 11.51 19.22 5.68
N LYS A 150 11.54 18.73 6.91
CA LYS A 150 12.73 18.67 7.76
C LYS A 150 13.66 17.50 7.43
N LYS A 151 13.32 16.68 6.45
CA LYS A 151 14.05 15.46 6.06
C LYS A 151 14.30 14.51 7.24
N VAL A 152 13.32 14.38 8.14
CA VAL A 152 13.41 13.47 9.27
C VAL A 152 13.31 12.03 8.75
N PRO A 153 14.26 11.14 9.08
CA PRO A 153 14.19 9.74 8.63
C PRO A 153 13.05 9.00 9.33
N LEU A 154 12.49 8.00 8.64
CA LEU A 154 11.52 7.10 9.25
C LEU A 154 12.15 6.36 10.44
N SER A 155 11.37 6.21 11.49
CA SER A 155 11.75 5.46 12.70
C SER A 155 10.50 5.00 13.44
N GLU A 156 10.64 4.05 14.37
CA GLU A 156 9.53 3.66 15.23
C GLU A 156 8.92 4.84 16.00
N ARG A 157 9.77 5.80 16.38
CA ARG A 157 9.34 7.03 17.05
C ARG A 157 8.40 7.83 16.13
N VAL A 158 8.78 8.06 14.87
CA VAL A 158 7.95 8.78 13.88
C VAL A 158 6.62 8.06 13.65
N ILE A 159 6.64 6.73 13.54
CA ILE A 159 5.42 5.92 13.39
C ILE A 159 4.48 6.11 14.58
N LYS A 160 5.01 6.04 15.81
CA LYS A 160 4.24 6.23 17.05
C LYS A 160 3.70 7.66 17.18
N GLU A 161 4.47 8.66 16.81
CA GLU A 161 4.04 10.07 16.83
C GLU A 161 2.89 10.31 15.84
N ILE A 162 2.98 9.81 14.60
CA ILE A 162 1.90 9.90 13.61
C ILE A 162 0.65 9.16 14.13
N HIS A 163 0.80 7.92 14.61
CA HIS A 163 -0.32 7.17 15.17
C HIS A 163 -0.98 7.88 16.36
N SER A 164 -0.20 8.55 17.20
CA SER A 164 -0.74 9.27 18.35
C SER A 164 -1.68 10.43 17.99
N LEU A 165 -1.49 11.00 16.81
CA LEU A 165 -2.38 12.02 16.25
C LEU A 165 -3.61 11.39 15.60
N VAL A 166 -3.43 10.27 14.88
CA VAL A 166 -4.53 9.51 14.26
C VAL A 166 -5.54 9.00 15.30
N LEU A 167 -5.07 8.48 16.43
CA LEU A 167 -5.89 7.89 17.49
C LEU A 167 -6.05 8.89 18.65
N ASN A 168 -6.54 10.09 18.37
CA ASN A 168 -6.62 11.16 19.37
C ASN A 168 -7.74 10.99 20.41
N ASP A 169 -8.71 10.12 20.17
CA ASP A 169 -9.86 9.83 21.03
C ASP A 169 -9.58 8.78 22.13
N ARG A 170 -8.41 8.12 22.11
CA ARG A 170 -8.01 7.07 23.07
C ARG A 170 -6.63 7.35 23.69
N PRO A 171 -6.54 8.19 24.71
CA PRO A 171 -5.26 8.64 25.27
C PRO A 171 -4.32 7.51 25.71
N GLU A 172 -4.85 6.38 26.20
CA GLU A 172 -4.10 5.22 26.71
C GLU A 172 -3.46 4.37 25.60
N ASP A 173 -4.00 4.44 24.37
CA ASP A 173 -3.56 3.64 23.22
C ASP A 173 -2.73 4.45 22.20
N ARG A 174 -2.68 5.77 22.37
CA ARG A 174 -2.00 6.70 21.45
C ARG A 174 -0.51 6.45 21.36
N GLY A 175 -0.05 6.08 20.16
CA GLY A 175 1.37 5.83 19.91
C GLY A 175 1.94 4.60 20.65
N VAL A 176 1.08 3.74 21.20
CA VAL A 176 1.48 2.58 21.98
C VAL A 176 1.18 1.30 21.19
N TYR A 177 2.16 0.42 21.08
CA TYR A 177 1.93 -0.89 20.47
C TYR A 177 0.93 -1.70 21.30
N ARG A 178 0.06 -2.42 20.59
CA ARG A 178 -0.99 -3.22 21.21
C ARG A 178 -0.45 -4.27 22.19
N ARG A 179 -1.18 -4.46 23.27
CA ARG A 179 -0.87 -5.43 24.32
C ARG A 179 -1.79 -6.65 24.29
N ILE A 180 -2.81 -6.61 23.42
CA ILE A 180 -3.76 -7.69 23.23
C ILE A 180 -3.77 -8.13 21.76
N PRO A 181 -4.16 -9.39 21.46
CA PRO A 181 -4.35 -9.84 20.08
C PRO A 181 -5.44 -9.04 19.38
N VAL A 182 -5.25 -8.80 18.09
CA VAL A 182 -6.25 -8.17 17.19
C VAL A 182 -6.53 -9.06 16.00
N ARG A 183 -7.67 -8.85 15.36
CA ARG A 183 -8.02 -9.49 14.09
C ARG A 183 -8.32 -8.44 13.05
N ILE A 184 -7.82 -8.64 11.84
CA ILE A 184 -8.18 -7.81 10.69
C ILE A 184 -9.48 -8.35 10.11
N MET A 185 -10.54 -7.54 10.17
CA MET A 185 -11.86 -7.95 9.71
C MET A 185 -11.84 -8.28 8.21
N GLY A 186 -12.31 -9.49 7.87
CA GLY A 186 -12.34 -9.97 6.48
C GLY A 186 -11.03 -10.50 5.92
N ALA A 187 -9.92 -10.42 6.65
CA ALA A 187 -8.65 -11.03 6.25
C ALA A 187 -8.49 -12.46 6.81
N LYS A 188 -7.86 -13.32 6.03
CA LYS A 188 -7.42 -14.66 6.48
C LYS A 188 -6.11 -14.59 7.28
N HIS A 189 -5.37 -13.49 7.14
CA HIS A 189 -4.13 -13.25 7.85
C HIS A 189 -4.38 -12.97 9.33
N GLU A 190 -3.62 -13.60 10.21
CA GLU A 190 -3.61 -13.32 11.64
C GLU A 190 -2.35 -12.53 11.98
N PRO A 191 -2.48 -11.29 12.48
CA PRO A 191 -1.34 -10.50 12.92
C PRO A 191 -0.55 -11.20 14.04
N PRO A 192 0.77 -10.93 14.17
CA PRO A 192 1.61 -11.56 15.16
C PRO A 192 1.09 -11.34 16.60
N GLN A 193 1.49 -12.21 17.51
CA GLN A 193 1.17 -12.06 18.93
C GLN A 193 1.74 -10.73 19.47
N PRO A 194 1.07 -10.05 20.43
CA PRO A 194 1.46 -8.72 20.90
C PRO A 194 2.91 -8.61 21.37
N TYR A 195 3.42 -9.63 22.03
CA TYR A 195 4.80 -9.65 22.54
C TYR A 195 5.87 -9.70 21.43
N LEU A 196 5.49 -10.06 20.20
CA LEU A 196 6.37 -10.07 19.03
C LEU A 196 6.39 -8.72 18.28
N VAL A 197 5.40 -7.85 18.52
CA VAL A 197 5.26 -6.59 17.78
C VAL A 197 6.50 -5.71 17.87
N PRO A 198 7.13 -5.47 19.06
CA PRO A 198 8.31 -4.61 19.12
C PRO A 198 9.47 -5.14 18.28
N VAL A 199 9.76 -6.44 18.35
CA VAL A 199 10.84 -7.07 17.58
C VAL A 199 10.55 -7.05 16.06
N GLN A 200 9.28 -7.20 15.68
CA GLN A 200 8.90 -7.13 14.27
C GLN A 200 8.95 -5.71 13.72
N MET A 201 8.64 -4.71 14.53
CA MET A 201 8.76 -3.30 14.13
C MET A 201 10.23 -2.87 13.97
N GLU A 202 11.14 -3.34 14.84
CA GLU A 202 12.57 -3.14 14.67
C GLU A 202 13.08 -3.74 13.35
N LYS A 203 12.71 -4.99 13.06
CA LYS A 203 13.03 -5.66 11.78
C LYS A 203 12.40 -4.95 10.58
N PHE A 204 11.21 -4.42 10.73
CA PHE A 204 10.50 -3.67 9.70
C PHE A 204 11.28 -2.41 9.30
N ILE A 205 11.79 -1.63 10.27
CA ILE A 205 12.62 -0.45 9.99
C ILE A 205 13.92 -0.86 9.29
N THR A 206 14.62 -1.88 9.79
CA THR A 206 15.85 -2.38 9.15
C THR A 206 15.60 -2.83 7.71
N ARG A 207 14.53 -3.59 7.47
CA ARG A 207 14.16 -4.05 6.14
C ARG A 207 13.80 -2.90 5.20
N HIS A 208 13.13 -1.87 5.71
CA HIS A 208 12.82 -0.66 4.95
C HIS A 208 14.09 0.01 4.42
N GLU A 209 15.12 0.17 5.25
CA GLU A 209 16.41 0.75 4.85
C GLU A 209 17.13 -0.09 3.77
N GLU A 210 16.99 -1.42 3.82
CA GLU A 210 17.55 -2.32 2.82
C GLU A 210 16.81 -2.23 1.48
N MET A 211 15.47 -2.21 1.52
CA MET A 211 14.64 -2.08 0.33
C MET A 211 14.91 -0.76 -0.42
N ALA A 212 15.14 0.32 0.30
CA ALA A 212 15.44 1.64 -0.28
C ALA A 212 16.70 1.65 -1.16
N LYS A 213 17.61 0.71 -0.97
CA LYS A 213 18.87 0.61 -1.75
C LYS A 213 18.71 -0.13 -3.07
N THR A 214 17.66 -0.93 -3.23
CA THR A 214 17.58 -1.92 -4.32
C THR A 214 16.28 -1.86 -5.12
N MET A 215 15.23 -1.27 -4.55
CA MET A 215 13.91 -1.24 -5.18
C MET A 215 13.58 0.14 -5.76
N HIS A 216 12.73 0.17 -6.77
CA HIS A 216 12.11 1.42 -7.21
C HIS A 216 11.27 2.03 -6.07
N PRO A 217 11.32 3.36 -5.82
CA PRO A 217 10.65 3.97 -4.66
C PRO A 217 9.16 3.63 -4.55
N VAL A 218 8.42 3.61 -5.66
CA VAL A 218 6.98 3.26 -5.67
C VAL A 218 6.76 1.79 -5.29
N GLU A 219 7.63 0.90 -5.74
CA GLU A 219 7.59 -0.52 -5.40
C GLU A 219 7.94 -0.74 -3.92
N GLN A 220 9.00 -0.08 -3.44
CA GLN A 220 9.39 -0.09 -2.03
C GLN A 220 8.25 0.36 -1.12
N VAL A 221 7.60 1.49 -1.45
CA VAL A 221 6.50 2.05 -0.65
C VAL A 221 5.28 1.12 -0.62
N ALA A 222 4.97 0.46 -1.74
CA ALA A 222 3.89 -0.51 -1.81
C ALA A 222 4.17 -1.73 -0.91
N LEU A 223 5.38 -2.30 -0.97
CA LEU A 223 5.79 -3.41 -0.11
C LEU A 223 5.88 -2.99 1.36
N PHE A 224 6.42 -1.81 1.64
CA PHE A 224 6.46 -1.21 2.98
C PHE A 224 5.07 -1.16 3.60
N HIS A 225 4.07 -0.68 2.86
CA HIS A 225 2.70 -0.58 3.34
C HIS A 225 2.09 -1.96 3.64
N LEU A 226 2.32 -2.96 2.78
CA LEU A 226 1.89 -4.34 3.01
C LEU A 226 2.50 -4.92 4.29
N LEU A 227 3.80 -4.73 4.50
CA LEU A 227 4.52 -5.22 5.69
C LEU A 227 4.04 -4.55 6.98
N PHE A 228 3.75 -3.25 6.93
CA PHE A 228 3.20 -2.54 8.08
C PHE A 228 1.83 -3.09 8.49
N GLU A 229 0.94 -3.28 7.52
CA GLU A 229 -0.40 -3.84 7.76
C GLU A 229 -0.34 -5.33 8.16
N GLU A 230 0.66 -6.08 7.71
CA GLU A 230 0.90 -7.46 8.14
C GLU A 230 1.22 -7.54 9.64
N ILE A 231 2.03 -6.62 10.16
CA ILE A 231 2.36 -6.54 11.59
C ILE A 231 1.16 -6.02 12.38
N HIS A 232 0.42 -5.06 11.86
CA HIS A 232 -0.74 -4.43 12.50
C HIS A 232 -0.45 -4.01 13.93
N PRO A 233 0.52 -3.08 14.15
CA PRO A 233 1.17 -2.92 15.44
C PRO A 233 0.30 -2.27 16.52
N PHE A 234 -0.80 -1.62 16.18
CA PHE A 234 -1.64 -0.87 17.10
C PHE A 234 -3.00 -1.55 17.32
N ILE A 235 -3.72 -1.12 18.37
CA ILE A 235 -5.05 -1.65 18.68
C ILE A 235 -6.12 -1.18 17.68
N ASP A 236 -5.95 0.03 17.12
CA ASP A 236 -6.83 0.68 16.14
C ASP A 236 -6.00 1.69 15.34
N GLY A 237 -6.51 2.25 14.26
CA GLY A 237 -5.85 3.30 13.47
C GLY A 237 -4.70 2.82 12.58
N ASN A 238 -4.44 1.51 12.46
CA ASN A 238 -3.34 0.99 11.61
C ASN A 238 -3.52 1.41 10.15
N GLY A 239 -4.67 1.19 9.53
CA GLY A 239 -4.90 1.54 8.14
C GLY A 239 -4.71 3.04 7.84
N ARG A 240 -5.23 3.92 8.70
CA ARG A 240 -5.03 5.39 8.58
C ARG A 240 -3.56 5.76 8.71
N THR A 241 -2.88 5.21 9.72
CA THR A 241 -1.44 5.40 9.93
C THR A 241 -0.64 4.85 8.76
N GLY A 242 -0.93 3.64 8.28
CA GLY A 242 -0.26 3.02 7.15
C GLY A 242 -0.35 3.86 5.86
N ARG A 243 -1.52 4.46 5.57
CA ARG A 243 -1.69 5.35 4.41
C ARG A 243 -0.97 6.70 4.59
N LEU A 244 -0.85 7.21 5.81
CA LEU A 244 -0.01 8.38 6.10
C LEU A 244 1.47 8.06 5.92
N LEU A 245 1.94 6.92 6.43
CA LEU A 245 3.32 6.47 6.26
C LEU A 245 3.66 6.19 4.79
N LEU A 246 2.73 5.64 4.02
CA LEU A 246 2.86 5.48 2.57
C LEU A 246 3.14 6.84 1.89
N ASN A 247 2.38 7.86 2.25
CA ASN A 247 2.57 9.22 1.75
C ASN A 247 3.83 9.91 2.28
N PHE A 248 4.24 9.61 3.52
CA PHE A 248 5.52 10.05 4.07
C PHE A 248 6.68 9.55 3.20
N GLU A 249 6.69 8.27 2.87
CA GLU A 249 7.74 7.64 2.07
C GLU A 249 7.75 8.15 0.61
N LEU A 250 6.57 8.24 -0.03
CA LEU A 250 6.46 8.81 -1.38
C LEU A 250 7.01 10.24 -1.42
N SER A 251 6.57 11.08 -0.47
CA SER A 251 6.98 12.49 -0.40
C SER A 251 8.47 12.63 -0.09
N SER A 252 9.01 11.79 0.79
CA SER A 252 10.45 11.76 1.10
C SER A 252 11.30 11.32 -0.09
N ALA A 253 10.77 10.45 -0.96
CA ALA A 253 11.37 10.06 -2.22
C ALA A 253 11.15 11.08 -3.37
N GLY A 254 10.47 12.21 -3.10
CA GLY A 254 10.20 13.28 -4.06
C GLY A 254 9.05 12.99 -5.03
N PHE A 255 8.16 12.06 -4.68
CA PHE A 255 6.91 11.84 -5.40
C PHE A 255 5.76 12.63 -4.76
N PRO A 256 4.70 12.96 -5.50
CA PRO A 256 3.51 13.54 -4.91
C PRO A 256 2.82 12.54 -3.97
N ALA A 257 2.19 13.05 -2.92
CA ALA A 257 1.29 12.25 -2.09
C ALA A 257 0.10 11.76 -2.91
N ILE A 258 -0.40 10.57 -2.57
CA ILE A 258 -1.51 9.91 -3.26
C ILE A 258 -2.72 9.75 -2.34
N ASN A 259 -3.89 9.66 -2.95
CA ASN A 259 -5.15 9.46 -2.26
C ASN A 259 -5.83 8.17 -2.76
N ILE A 260 -5.74 7.09 -1.99
CA ILE A 260 -6.47 5.85 -2.26
C ILE A 260 -7.95 6.11 -2.03
N LYS A 261 -8.75 6.06 -3.10
CA LYS A 261 -10.16 6.43 -3.08
C LYS A 261 -11.01 5.38 -2.35
N PHE A 262 -11.97 5.82 -1.56
CA PHE A 262 -12.94 4.92 -0.91
C PHE A 262 -13.69 4.04 -1.92
N THR A 263 -13.95 4.54 -3.11
CA THR A 263 -14.55 3.77 -4.22
C THR A 263 -13.70 2.58 -4.66
N ASP A 264 -12.39 2.64 -4.45
CA ASP A 264 -11.45 1.56 -4.75
C ASP A 264 -11.11 0.68 -3.51
N ARG A 265 -11.85 0.85 -2.40
CA ARG A 265 -11.66 0.09 -1.15
C ARG A 265 -11.54 -1.42 -1.39
N ARG A 266 -12.39 -1.98 -2.25
CA ARG A 266 -12.34 -3.40 -2.58
C ARG A 266 -11.01 -3.80 -3.24
N LYS A 267 -10.58 -3.07 -4.27
CA LYS A 267 -9.30 -3.32 -4.95
C LYS A 267 -8.11 -3.21 -3.97
N TYR A 268 -8.19 -2.23 -3.08
CA TYR A 268 -7.17 -2.02 -2.05
C TYR A 268 -7.07 -3.22 -1.10
N TYR A 269 -8.19 -3.76 -0.63
CA TYR A 269 -8.18 -4.97 0.21
C TYR A 269 -7.81 -6.24 -0.56
N ASP A 270 -8.17 -6.35 -1.84
CA ASP A 270 -7.77 -7.47 -2.70
C ASP A 270 -6.23 -7.52 -2.86
N CYS A 271 -5.52 -6.37 -2.79
CA CYS A 271 -4.05 -6.34 -2.80
C CYS A 271 -3.44 -7.03 -1.58
N PHE A 272 -3.99 -6.82 -0.38
CA PHE A 272 -3.54 -7.51 0.83
C PHE A 272 -3.81 -9.02 0.74
N SER A 273 -5.01 -9.40 0.32
CA SER A 273 -5.39 -10.80 0.14
C SER A 273 -4.44 -11.51 -0.82
N SER A 274 -4.13 -10.87 -1.94
CA SER A 274 -3.16 -11.38 -2.92
C SER A 274 -1.75 -11.52 -2.32
N TYR A 275 -1.31 -10.54 -1.55
CA TYR A 275 -0.01 -10.58 -0.88
C TYR A 275 0.07 -11.73 0.12
N TYR A 276 -0.93 -11.91 0.97
CA TYR A 276 -0.95 -12.99 1.95
C TYR A 276 -1.03 -14.39 1.31
N GLU A 277 -1.65 -14.51 0.14
CA GLU A 277 -1.76 -15.78 -0.57
C GLU A 277 -0.50 -16.13 -1.40
N THR A 278 0.15 -15.14 -1.98
CA THR A 278 1.21 -15.36 -2.99
C THR A 278 2.59 -14.85 -2.58
N GLY A 279 2.70 -13.99 -1.57
CA GLY A 279 3.91 -13.26 -1.21
C GLY A 279 4.28 -12.14 -2.21
N SER A 280 3.46 -11.90 -3.25
CA SER A 280 3.73 -10.91 -4.28
C SER A 280 3.13 -9.55 -3.94
N HIS A 281 3.95 -8.50 -3.95
CA HIS A 281 3.53 -7.12 -3.75
C HIS A 281 3.05 -6.42 -5.05
N GLU A 282 3.07 -7.12 -6.18
CA GLU A 282 2.80 -6.56 -7.50
C GLU A 282 1.47 -5.82 -7.59
N GLN A 283 0.38 -6.40 -7.06
CA GLN A 283 -0.95 -5.77 -7.13
C GLN A 283 -1.00 -4.45 -6.36
N MET A 284 -0.38 -4.39 -5.18
CA MET A 284 -0.28 -3.16 -4.40
C MET A 284 0.59 -2.13 -5.14
N THR A 285 1.70 -2.56 -5.74
CA THR A 285 2.56 -1.66 -6.54
C THR A 285 1.83 -1.09 -7.75
N LEU A 286 1.04 -1.89 -8.45
CA LEU A 286 0.20 -1.41 -9.56
C LEU A 286 -0.87 -0.42 -9.09
N LEU A 287 -1.48 -0.66 -7.92
CA LEU A 287 -2.47 0.26 -7.34
C LEU A 287 -1.82 1.60 -6.95
N VAL A 288 -0.77 1.55 -6.15
CA VAL A 288 -0.02 2.74 -5.68
C VAL A 288 0.57 3.50 -6.87
N GLY A 289 1.23 2.79 -7.78
CA GLY A 289 1.81 3.38 -8.99
C GLY A 289 0.78 4.05 -9.89
N GLY A 290 -0.40 3.47 -10.03
CA GLY A 290 -1.51 4.09 -10.76
C GLY A 290 -1.93 5.43 -10.17
N TYR A 291 -2.02 5.53 -8.84
CA TYR A 291 -2.30 6.80 -8.15
C TYR A 291 -1.15 7.80 -8.25
N VAL A 292 0.11 7.34 -8.18
CA VAL A 292 1.29 8.20 -8.41
C VAL A 292 1.25 8.78 -9.83
N GLU A 293 0.97 7.94 -10.84
CA GLU A 293 0.86 8.37 -12.24
C GLU A 293 -0.26 9.41 -12.41
N GLU A 294 -1.45 9.18 -11.81
CA GLU A 294 -2.59 10.13 -11.81
C GLU A 294 -2.19 11.50 -11.22
N MET A 295 -1.46 11.49 -10.10
CA MET A 295 -1.02 12.74 -9.45
C MET A 295 0.06 13.47 -10.25
N LEU A 296 1.00 12.77 -10.86
CA LEU A 296 1.99 13.37 -11.76
C LEU A 296 1.29 14.02 -12.97
N ASP A 297 0.32 13.35 -13.58
CA ASP A 297 -0.47 13.91 -14.69
C ASP A 297 -1.24 15.18 -14.26
N ARG A 298 -1.80 15.20 -13.05
CA ARG A 298 -2.48 16.37 -12.49
C ARG A 298 -1.51 17.56 -12.37
N TYR A 299 -0.30 17.34 -11.83
CA TYR A 299 0.71 18.39 -11.67
C TYR A 299 1.23 18.90 -13.02
N LEU A 300 1.52 18.00 -13.95
CA LEU A 300 1.92 18.37 -15.30
C LEU A 300 0.86 19.21 -16.03
N LYS A 301 -0.42 18.86 -15.87
CA LYS A 301 -1.54 19.61 -16.45
C LYS A 301 -1.62 21.04 -15.89
N ILE A 302 -1.44 21.21 -14.58
CA ILE A 302 -1.45 22.54 -13.94
C ILE A 302 -0.33 23.40 -14.50
N LEU A 303 0.90 22.87 -14.53
CA LEU A 303 2.08 23.62 -14.99
C LEU A 303 2.04 23.95 -16.48
N LYS A 304 1.50 23.08 -17.33
CA LYS A 304 1.31 23.33 -18.76
C LYS A 304 0.25 24.37 -19.06
N ASN A 305 -0.84 24.41 -18.29
CA ASN A 305 -1.93 25.38 -18.50
C ASN A 305 -1.54 26.81 -18.10
N THR A 306 -0.65 26.98 -17.13
CA THR A 306 -0.19 28.30 -16.70
C THR A 306 0.74 28.93 -17.75
N ASN A 307 1.53 28.12 -18.45
CA ASN A 307 2.40 28.61 -19.55
C ASN A 307 1.60 29.15 -20.74
N LYS A 308 0.33 28.73 -20.95
CA LYS A 308 -0.53 29.24 -22.03
C LYS A 308 -1.21 30.57 -21.71
N LYS A 309 -1.21 31.04 -20.45
CA LYS A 309 -1.82 32.30 -20.03
C LYS A 309 -0.81 33.44 -19.91
N SER A 310 0.47 33.17 -20.14
CA SER A 310 1.57 34.12 -20.03
C SER A 310 2.09 34.59 -21.40
N ILE A 311 1.36 34.27 -22.49
CA ILE A 311 1.55 34.77 -23.86
C ILE A 311 0.27 35.56 -24.23
#